data_db0950a75c17082fbe11e5864e87ba4f
#
_entry.id   db0950a75c17082fbe11e5864e87ba4f
#
_cell.length_a   1.000
_cell.length_b   1.000
_cell.length_c   1.000
_cell.angle_alpha   90.00
_cell.angle_beta   90.00
_cell.angle_gamma   90.00
#
_symmetry.space_group_name_H-M   'P 1'
#
loop_
_entity.id
_entity.type
_entity.pdbx_description
1 polymer ?
#
loop_
_entity_poly.entity_id
_entity_poly.type
_entity_poly.pdbx_seq_one_letter_code
_entity_poly.pdbx_strand_id
1 'polypeptide(L)'
;NLDIPEGKIFGIIGKSGAGKSSLIRTLNGLEKASNGNIQIHKQELSKLNHSEFIVLRQRIGMIFQHFNLMSAKTVYENVALPLKVAQYKKSDIEDRVKEVLALVGLEDKAEYYPSQLSGGQKQRVGIARALVHHPEILLCDEATSALDPESTSVVLNLLKQINQKLGITIVLITHEMQVIREICDQVVVIDQGEIVESGQV
;
A
#
# COMPACT_ATOMS: atom_id res chain seq x y z
N ASN A 1 2.50 20.13 9.92
CA ASN A 1 1.22 19.72 9.35
C ASN A 1 1.46 19.10 7.98
N LEU A 2 0.72 18.03 7.66
CA LEU A 2 0.80 17.33 6.39
C LEU A 2 -0.62 17.18 5.83
N ASP A 3 -0.82 17.58 4.58
CA ASP A 3 -2.05 17.36 3.82
C ASP A 3 -1.75 16.50 2.60
N ILE A 4 -2.51 15.42 2.40
CA ILE A 4 -2.35 14.48 1.29
C ILE A 4 -3.60 14.59 0.42
N PRO A 5 -3.48 15.12 -0.81
CA PRO A 5 -4.63 15.28 -1.69
C PRO A 5 -5.21 13.94 -2.14
N GLU A 6 -6.53 13.86 -2.19
CA GLU A 6 -7.25 12.68 -2.64
C GLU A 6 -6.97 12.38 -4.13
N GLY A 7 -6.85 11.10 -4.45
CA GLY A 7 -6.60 10.62 -5.82
C GLY A 7 -5.19 10.89 -6.37
N LYS A 8 -4.27 11.38 -5.55
CA LYS A 8 -2.88 11.68 -5.93
C LYS A 8 -1.91 10.61 -5.47
N ILE A 9 -0.74 10.55 -6.12
CA ILE A 9 0.41 9.78 -5.64
C ILE A 9 1.31 10.73 -4.86
N PHE A 10 1.36 10.54 -3.55
CA PHE A 10 2.07 11.38 -2.60
C PHE A 10 3.34 10.67 -2.10
N GLY A 11 4.50 11.27 -2.33
CA GLY A 11 5.79 10.75 -1.91
C GLY A 11 6.22 11.24 -0.54
N ILE A 12 6.78 10.36 0.26
CA ILE A 12 7.44 10.66 1.53
C ILE A 12 8.87 10.16 1.44
N ILE A 13 9.84 11.08 1.41
CA ILE A 13 11.25 10.74 1.31
C ILE A 13 12.00 11.19 2.57
N GLY A 14 13.07 10.50 2.90
CA GLY A 14 13.96 10.83 4.02
C GLY A 14 14.94 9.70 4.30
N LYS A 15 15.96 9.99 5.10
CA LYS A 15 16.97 9.01 5.49
C LYS A 15 16.36 7.85 6.29
N SER A 16 17.09 6.73 6.39
CA SER A 16 16.73 5.66 7.31
C SER A 16 16.63 6.20 8.74
N GLY A 17 15.59 5.79 9.48
CA GLY A 17 15.36 6.29 10.84
C GLY A 17 14.68 7.66 10.94
N ALA A 18 14.37 8.35 9.84
CA ALA A 18 13.72 9.67 9.86
C ALA A 18 12.25 9.66 10.35
N GLY A 19 11.66 8.48 10.63
CA GLY A 19 10.27 8.36 11.14
C GLY A 19 9.22 8.05 10.08
N LYS A 20 9.60 7.82 8.82
CA LYS A 20 8.68 7.57 7.69
C LYS A 20 7.73 6.37 7.93
N SER A 21 8.27 5.22 8.33
CA SER A 21 7.47 4.01 8.59
C SER A 21 6.58 4.17 9.82
N SER A 22 7.01 4.90 10.87
CA SER A 22 6.15 5.25 12.01
C SER A 22 4.97 6.12 11.55
N LEU A 23 5.23 7.13 10.70
CA LEU A 23 4.16 7.96 10.14
C LEU A 23 3.12 7.11 9.39
N ILE A 24 3.55 6.22 8.47
CA ILE A 24 2.59 5.40 7.71
C ILE A 24 1.80 4.44 8.60
N ARG A 25 2.41 3.93 9.69
CA ARG A 25 1.76 3.08 10.66
C ARG A 25 0.74 3.83 11.52
N THR A 26 0.92 5.13 11.72
CA THR A 26 -0.12 5.94 12.36
C THR A 26 -1.33 6.17 11.46
N LEU A 27 -1.13 6.27 10.13
CA LEU A 27 -2.24 6.43 9.17
C LEU A 27 -3.17 5.22 9.12
N ASN A 28 -2.65 4.00 9.30
CA ASN A 28 -3.50 2.78 9.35
C ASN A 28 -3.86 2.35 10.79
N GLY A 29 -3.51 3.17 11.79
CA GLY A 29 -3.81 2.92 13.19
C GLY A 29 -3.08 1.71 13.79
N LEU A 30 -1.97 1.25 13.20
CA LEU A 30 -1.07 0.25 13.81
C LEU A 30 -0.28 0.85 14.97
N GLU A 31 0.05 2.14 14.87
CA GLU A 31 0.65 2.93 15.95
C GLU A 31 -0.28 4.10 16.30
N LYS A 32 -0.32 4.47 17.58
CA LYS A 32 -1.08 5.65 18.03
C LYS A 32 -0.18 6.87 17.99
N ALA A 33 -0.70 7.98 17.46
CA ALA A 33 -0.04 9.27 17.61
C ALA A 33 0.00 9.69 19.06
N SER A 34 1.16 10.10 19.58
CA SER A 34 1.31 10.59 20.95
C SER A 34 0.64 11.95 21.14
N ASN A 35 0.69 12.80 20.12
CA ASN A 35 0.10 14.14 20.07
C ASN A 35 -0.35 14.45 18.64
N GLY A 36 -1.19 15.47 18.50
CA GLY A 36 -1.73 15.90 17.22
C GLY A 36 -2.98 15.12 16.81
N ASN A 37 -3.44 15.37 15.59
CA ASN A 37 -4.67 14.81 15.06
C ASN A 37 -4.45 14.27 13.64
N ILE A 38 -4.97 13.09 13.37
CA ILE A 38 -4.96 12.47 12.05
C ILE A 38 -6.41 12.36 11.58
N GLN A 39 -6.68 12.89 10.40
CA GLN A 39 -8.00 12.82 9.78
C GLN A 39 -7.92 12.09 8.45
N ILE A 40 -8.83 11.16 8.22
CA ILE A 40 -9.03 10.47 6.94
C ILE A 40 -10.50 10.63 6.57
N HIS A 41 -10.80 11.20 5.41
CA HIS A 41 -12.19 11.52 4.97
C HIS A 41 -13.01 12.21 6.05
N LYS A 42 -12.45 13.23 6.71
CA LYS A 42 -13.08 13.98 7.81
C LYS A 42 -13.32 13.18 9.10
N GLN A 43 -12.88 11.93 9.15
CA GLN A 43 -12.92 11.11 10.37
C GLN A 43 -11.61 11.25 11.14
N GLU A 44 -11.70 11.65 12.39
CA GLU A 44 -10.55 11.79 13.27
C GLU A 44 -10.21 10.44 13.91
N LEU A 45 -8.99 9.93 13.66
CA LEU A 45 -8.57 8.60 14.09
C LEU A 45 -8.62 8.43 15.62
N SER A 46 -8.29 9.48 16.37
CA SER A 46 -8.27 9.45 17.84
C SER A 46 -9.64 9.23 18.46
N LYS A 47 -10.73 9.50 17.73
CA LYS A 47 -12.12 9.34 18.16
C LYS A 47 -12.74 8.01 17.79
N LEU A 48 -12.07 7.21 16.95
CA LEU A 48 -12.61 5.94 16.48
C LEU A 48 -12.54 4.87 17.56
N ASN A 49 -13.63 4.13 17.72
CA ASN A 49 -13.66 2.90 18.50
C ASN A 49 -13.07 1.72 17.72
N HIS A 50 -12.93 0.56 18.38
CA HIS A 50 -12.32 -0.62 17.76
C HIS A 50 -13.03 -1.10 16.48
N SER A 51 -14.36 -1.10 16.47
CA SER A 51 -15.16 -1.53 15.32
C SER A 51 -15.01 -0.58 14.14
N GLU A 52 -15.00 0.74 14.41
CA GLU A 52 -14.78 1.77 13.41
C GLU A 52 -13.39 1.70 12.80
N PHE A 53 -12.37 1.35 13.62
CA PHE A 53 -11.01 1.09 13.11
C PHE A 53 -10.95 -0.12 12.17
N ILE A 54 -11.71 -1.18 12.44
CA ILE A 54 -11.76 -2.34 11.53
C ILE A 54 -12.33 -1.91 10.17
N VAL A 55 -13.40 -1.14 10.15
CA VAL A 55 -14.01 -0.62 8.91
C VAL A 55 -13.03 0.31 8.17
N LEU A 56 -12.36 1.22 8.90
CA LEU A 56 -11.37 2.11 8.29
C LEU A 56 -10.24 1.33 7.62
N ARG A 57 -9.70 0.29 8.29
CA ARG A 57 -8.61 -0.53 7.74
C ARG A 57 -8.99 -1.29 6.47
N GLN A 58 -10.25 -1.63 6.26
CA GLN A 58 -10.70 -2.21 4.99
C GLN A 58 -10.63 -1.21 3.83
N ARG A 59 -10.69 0.09 4.13
CA ARG A 59 -10.55 1.17 3.13
C ARG A 59 -9.09 1.57 2.89
N ILE A 60 -8.14 0.97 3.62
CA ILE A 60 -6.70 1.26 3.52
C ILE A 60 -5.96 -0.03 3.17
N GLY A 61 -5.42 -0.10 1.95
CA GLY A 61 -4.50 -1.16 1.56
C GLY A 61 -3.08 -0.84 2.04
N MET A 62 -2.30 -1.87 2.38
CA MET A 62 -0.89 -1.68 2.76
C MET A 62 0.01 -2.64 2.01
N ILE A 63 1.05 -2.10 1.40
CA ILE A 63 2.14 -2.82 0.73
C ILE A 63 3.39 -2.66 1.59
N PHE A 64 4.06 -3.77 1.87
CA PHE A 64 5.22 -3.84 2.76
C PHE A 64 6.51 -4.06 1.97
N GLN A 65 7.62 -3.63 2.54
CA GLN A 65 8.97 -3.79 2.00
C GLN A 65 9.33 -5.26 1.72
N HIS A 66 8.98 -6.19 2.60
CA HIS A 66 9.32 -7.61 2.54
C HIS A 66 8.19 -8.52 2.07
N PHE A 67 7.29 -8.02 1.20
CA PHE A 67 6.13 -8.73 0.64
C PHE A 67 5.14 -9.28 1.68
N ASN A 68 5.59 -9.78 2.81
CA ASN A 68 4.82 -10.39 3.90
C ASN A 68 3.79 -11.44 3.42
N LEU A 69 4.20 -12.27 2.45
CA LEU A 69 3.38 -13.38 1.96
C LEU A 69 3.52 -14.59 2.88
N MET A 70 2.43 -15.29 3.06
CA MET A 70 2.40 -16.56 3.78
C MET A 70 2.99 -17.64 2.89
N SER A 71 4.18 -18.14 3.21
CA SER A 71 4.95 -19.10 2.41
C SER A 71 4.23 -20.45 2.20
N ALA A 72 3.42 -20.88 3.16
CA ALA A 72 2.63 -22.11 3.12
C ALA A 72 1.29 -21.96 2.37
N LYS A 73 1.00 -20.81 1.79
CA LYS A 73 -0.23 -20.51 1.05
C LYS A 73 0.07 -20.18 -0.40
N THR A 74 -0.85 -20.56 -1.29
CA THR A 74 -0.77 -20.17 -2.71
C THR A 74 -0.95 -18.66 -2.89
N VAL A 75 -0.70 -18.17 -4.10
CA VAL A 75 -1.00 -16.77 -4.51
C VAL A 75 -2.47 -16.48 -4.27
N TYR A 76 -3.37 -17.33 -4.77
CA TYR A 76 -4.81 -17.20 -4.54
C TYR A 76 -5.14 -17.07 -3.04
N GLU A 77 -4.62 -17.96 -2.22
CA GLU A 77 -4.89 -17.95 -0.78
C GLU A 77 -4.33 -16.72 -0.05
N ASN A 78 -3.16 -16.22 -0.47
CA ASN A 78 -2.57 -14.98 0.05
C ASN A 78 -3.46 -13.76 -0.25
N VAL A 79 -3.96 -13.67 -1.49
CA VAL A 79 -4.83 -12.56 -1.92
C VAL A 79 -6.23 -12.68 -1.31
N ALA A 80 -6.77 -13.89 -1.19
CA ALA A 80 -8.09 -14.15 -0.60
C ALA A 80 -8.15 -13.92 0.92
N LEU A 81 -7.00 -13.95 1.60
CA LEU A 81 -6.95 -13.94 3.07
C LEU A 81 -7.72 -12.77 3.72
N PRO A 82 -7.55 -11.51 3.29
CA PRO A 82 -8.28 -10.40 3.90
C PRO A 82 -9.80 -10.58 3.80
N LEU A 83 -10.32 -11.02 2.65
CA LEU A 83 -11.76 -11.24 2.45
C LEU A 83 -12.28 -12.41 3.28
N LYS A 84 -11.49 -13.49 3.45
CA LYS A 84 -11.82 -14.62 4.33
C LYS A 84 -11.93 -14.17 5.79
N VAL A 85 -10.99 -13.34 6.25
CA VAL A 85 -11.01 -12.77 7.61
C VAL A 85 -12.23 -11.88 7.82
N ALA A 86 -12.61 -11.11 6.80
CA ALA A 86 -13.82 -10.28 6.81
C ALA A 86 -15.12 -11.05 6.54
N GLN A 87 -15.06 -12.40 6.43
CA GLN A 87 -16.20 -13.30 6.28
C GLN A 87 -17.06 -13.05 5.03
N TYR A 88 -16.42 -12.66 3.92
CA TYR A 88 -17.10 -12.55 2.62
C TYR A 88 -17.56 -13.92 2.14
N LYS A 89 -18.62 -13.96 1.29
CA LYS A 89 -19.09 -15.18 0.67
C LYS A 89 -18.03 -15.77 -0.27
N LYS A 90 -17.97 -17.08 -0.38
CA LYS A 90 -16.96 -17.77 -1.19
C LYS A 90 -16.99 -17.35 -2.66
N SER A 91 -18.17 -17.19 -3.25
CA SER A 91 -18.34 -16.71 -4.63
C SER A 91 -17.70 -15.33 -4.82
N ASP A 92 -17.97 -14.38 -3.91
CA ASP A 92 -17.49 -13.01 -4.00
C ASP A 92 -15.97 -12.93 -3.85
N ILE A 93 -15.40 -13.84 -3.02
CA ILE A 93 -13.94 -13.99 -2.88
C ILE A 93 -13.32 -14.50 -4.19
N GLU A 94 -13.90 -15.53 -4.81
CA GLU A 94 -13.38 -16.11 -6.06
C GLU A 94 -13.36 -15.08 -7.18
N ASP A 95 -14.45 -14.37 -7.40
CA ASP A 95 -14.57 -13.33 -8.43
C ASP A 95 -13.58 -12.19 -8.19
N ARG A 96 -13.52 -11.71 -6.94
CA ARG A 96 -12.65 -10.58 -6.59
C ARG A 96 -11.17 -10.91 -6.67
N VAL A 97 -10.76 -12.11 -6.23
CA VAL A 97 -9.37 -12.55 -6.35
C VAL A 97 -8.97 -12.67 -7.82
N LYS A 98 -9.82 -13.22 -8.68
CA LYS A 98 -9.58 -13.30 -10.12
C LYS A 98 -9.40 -11.93 -10.73
N GLU A 99 -10.27 -10.98 -10.40
CA GLU A 99 -10.19 -9.60 -10.88
C GLU A 99 -8.87 -8.92 -10.51
N VAL A 100 -8.46 -8.99 -9.23
CA VAL A 100 -7.22 -8.33 -8.80
C VAL A 100 -5.96 -9.04 -9.31
N LEU A 101 -5.98 -10.36 -9.49
CA LEU A 101 -4.88 -11.09 -10.12
C LEU A 101 -4.73 -10.69 -11.60
N ALA A 102 -5.83 -10.51 -12.33
CA ALA A 102 -5.82 -9.98 -13.68
C ALA A 102 -5.24 -8.56 -13.73
N LEU A 103 -5.64 -7.70 -12.79
CA LEU A 103 -5.13 -6.33 -12.70
C LEU A 103 -3.60 -6.27 -12.54
N VAL A 104 -3.01 -7.23 -11.80
CA VAL A 104 -1.55 -7.28 -11.57
C VAL A 104 -0.82 -8.22 -12.53
N GLY A 105 -1.51 -8.86 -13.50
CA GLY A 105 -0.95 -9.77 -14.52
C GLY A 105 -0.37 -11.04 -13.93
N LEU A 106 -1.14 -11.71 -13.04
CA LEU A 106 -0.75 -12.95 -12.37
C LEU A 106 -1.87 -14.01 -12.37
N GLU A 107 -2.81 -13.98 -13.34
CA GLU A 107 -3.92 -14.91 -13.41
C GLU A 107 -3.46 -16.36 -13.51
N ASP A 108 -2.39 -16.60 -14.28
CA ASP A 108 -1.79 -17.90 -14.50
C ASP A 108 -0.98 -18.43 -13.31
N LYS A 109 -0.80 -17.60 -12.26
CA LYS A 109 0.01 -17.92 -11.06
C LYS A 109 -0.83 -18.18 -9.81
N ALA A 110 -2.16 -18.23 -9.90
CA ALA A 110 -3.05 -18.35 -8.75
C ALA A 110 -2.70 -19.53 -7.81
N GLU A 111 -2.31 -20.68 -8.38
CA GLU A 111 -1.97 -21.90 -7.64
C GLU A 111 -0.48 -22.00 -7.26
N TYR A 112 0.36 -21.03 -7.62
CA TYR A 112 1.78 -21.02 -7.29
C TYR A 112 1.98 -20.63 -5.83
N TYR A 113 3.05 -21.15 -5.23
CA TYR A 113 3.52 -20.74 -3.91
C TYR A 113 4.53 -19.59 -4.01
N PRO A 114 4.69 -18.76 -2.97
CA PRO A 114 5.68 -17.68 -2.98
C PRO A 114 7.11 -18.10 -3.33
N SER A 115 7.52 -19.32 -2.98
CA SER A 115 8.84 -19.86 -3.31
C SER A 115 9.08 -20.03 -4.81
N GLN A 116 8.02 -20.11 -5.62
CA GLN A 116 8.06 -20.29 -7.07
C GLN A 116 8.02 -18.96 -7.85
N LEU A 117 7.99 -17.83 -7.15
CA LEU A 117 7.81 -16.50 -7.72
C LEU A 117 9.10 -15.68 -7.65
N SER A 118 9.34 -14.84 -8.67
CA SER A 118 10.37 -13.80 -8.62
C SER A 118 10.01 -12.71 -7.57
N GLY A 119 10.99 -11.85 -7.21
CA GLY A 119 10.76 -10.73 -6.29
C GLY A 119 9.64 -9.79 -6.79
N GLY A 120 9.68 -9.40 -8.05
CA GLY A 120 8.66 -8.56 -8.65
C GLY A 120 7.27 -9.22 -8.70
N GLN A 121 7.19 -10.55 -8.92
CA GLN A 121 5.94 -11.28 -8.84
C GLN A 121 5.39 -11.32 -7.40
N LYS A 122 6.24 -11.57 -6.40
CA LYS A 122 5.85 -11.52 -4.97
C LYS A 122 5.30 -10.15 -4.60
N GLN A 123 5.92 -9.08 -5.08
CA GLN A 123 5.44 -7.72 -4.83
C GLN A 123 4.08 -7.48 -5.48
N ARG A 124 3.86 -7.93 -6.71
CA ARG A 124 2.56 -7.84 -7.38
C ARG A 124 1.47 -8.65 -6.66
N VAL A 125 1.80 -9.79 -6.05
CA VAL A 125 0.87 -10.52 -5.15
C VAL A 125 0.54 -9.67 -3.91
N GLY A 126 1.52 -9.00 -3.32
CA GLY A 126 1.33 -8.06 -2.20
C GLY A 126 0.40 -6.90 -2.57
N ILE A 127 0.56 -6.35 -3.78
CA ILE A 127 -0.32 -5.31 -4.33
C ILE A 127 -1.75 -5.85 -4.52
N ALA A 128 -1.92 -7.01 -5.15
CA ALA A 128 -3.24 -7.64 -5.33
C ALA A 128 -3.95 -7.85 -3.99
N ARG A 129 -3.25 -8.36 -2.98
CA ARG A 129 -3.78 -8.53 -1.62
C ARG A 129 -4.19 -7.20 -0.99
N ALA A 130 -3.43 -6.13 -1.19
CA ALA A 130 -3.76 -4.81 -0.66
C ALA A 130 -4.99 -4.20 -1.35
N LEU A 131 -5.27 -4.57 -2.60
CA LEU A 131 -6.40 -4.05 -3.40
C LEU A 131 -7.70 -4.81 -3.23
N VAL A 132 -7.67 -6.00 -2.60
CA VAL A 132 -8.80 -6.93 -2.62
C VAL A 132 -10.07 -6.39 -1.96
N HIS A 133 -9.95 -5.47 -0.99
CA HIS A 133 -11.07 -4.80 -0.30
C HIS A 133 -11.60 -3.54 -0.99
N HIS A 134 -11.16 -3.21 -2.20
CA HIS A 134 -11.44 -1.91 -2.85
C HIS A 134 -11.01 -0.70 -1.98
N PRO A 135 -9.74 -0.61 -1.60
CA PRO A 135 -9.28 0.48 -0.75
C PRO A 135 -9.38 1.83 -1.48
N GLU A 136 -9.56 2.88 -0.72
CA GLU A 136 -9.51 4.28 -1.19
C GLU A 136 -8.11 4.86 -1.05
N ILE A 137 -7.31 4.29 -0.15
CA ILE A 137 -5.93 4.68 0.13
C ILE A 137 -5.03 3.46 0.06
N LEU A 138 -3.90 3.58 -0.63
CA LEU A 138 -2.85 2.56 -0.68
C LEU A 138 -1.57 3.11 -0.05
N LEU A 139 -1.17 2.53 1.05
CA LEU A 139 0.06 2.88 1.76
C LEU A 139 1.19 1.95 1.30
N CYS A 140 2.28 2.50 0.79
CA CYS A 140 3.42 1.77 0.27
C CYS A 140 4.67 2.06 1.11
N ASP A 141 5.06 1.12 1.97
CA ASP A 141 6.27 1.24 2.80
C ASP A 141 7.44 0.57 2.06
N GLU A 142 8.26 1.38 1.39
CA GLU A 142 9.43 0.96 0.61
C GLU A 142 9.14 -0.19 -0.38
N ALA A 143 8.06 -0.07 -1.13
CA ALA A 143 7.50 -1.15 -1.97
C ALA A 143 8.44 -1.65 -3.09
N THR A 144 9.54 -0.96 -3.39
CA THR A 144 10.49 -1.30 -4.45
C THR A 144 11.89 -1.61 -3.97
N SER A 145 12.22 -1.34 -2.69
CA SER A 145 13.58 -1.41 -2.17
C SER A 145 14.23 -2.81 -2.21
N ALA A 146 13.42 -3.88 -2.30
CA ALA A 146 13.88 -5.26 -2.39
C ALA A 146 13.87 -5.82 -3.82
N LEU A 147 13.69 -4.96 -4.84
CA LEU A 147 13.54 -5.35 -6.24
C LEU A 147 14.75 -4.93 -7.08
N ASP A 148 15.00 -5.67 -8.15
CA ASP A 148 15.89 -5.24 -9.22
C ASP A 148 15.29 -4.07 -10.03
N PRO A 149 16.09 -3.30 -10.80
CA PRO A 149 15.61 -2.12 -11.51
C PRO A 149 14.46 -2.39 -12.50
N GLU A 150 14.49 -3.53 -13.19
CA GLU A 150 13.45 -3.91 -14.16
C GLU A 150 12.12 -4.18 -13.42
N SER A 151 12.16 -5.00 -12.37
CA SER A 151 11.00 -5.26 -11.50
C SER A 151 10.47 -4.00 -10.83
N THR A 152 11.36 -3.07 -10.43
CA THR A 152 10.98 -1.75 -9.89
C THR A 152 10.14 -0.98 -10.89
N SER A 153 10.60 -0.80 -12.12
CA SER A 153 9.86 -0.08 -13.17
C SER A 153 8.49 -0.71 -13.44
N VAL A 154 8.39 -2.04 -13.47
CA VAL A 154 7.11 -2.75 -13.64
C VAL A 154 6.14 -2.44 -12.49
N VAL A 155 6.62 -2.46 -11.24
CA VAL A 155 5.80 -2.18 -10.06
C VAL A 155 5.37 -0.71 -10.00
N LEU A 156 6.25 0.24 -10.32
CA LEU A 156 5.92 1.66 -10.36
C LEU A 156 4.87 1.98 -11.42
N ASN A 157 5.03 1.42 -12.63
CA ASN A 157 4.04 1.55 -13.70
C ASN A 157 2.69 0.96 -13.31
N LEU A 158 2.68 -0.20 -12.62
CA LEU A 158 1.46 -0.81 -12.11
C LEU A 158 0.76 0.10 -11.08
N LEU A 159 1.49 0.67 -10.12
CA LEU A 159 0.93 1.61 -9.14
C LEU A 159 0.33 2.84 -9.80
N LYS A 160 1.00 3.40 -10.82
CA LYS A 160 0.49 4.54 -11.60
C LYS A 160 -0.82 4.18 -12.34
N GLN A 161 -0.88 3.00 -12.97
CA GLN A 161 -2.09 2.52 -13.63
C GLN A 161 -3.25 2.30 -12.63
N ILE A 162 -2.96 1.74 -11.46
CA ILE A 162 -3.93 1.53 -10.38
C ILE A 162 -4.50 2.88 -9.92
N ASN A 163 -3.63 3.87 -9.64
CA ASN A 163 -4.08 5.21 -9.28
C ASN A 163 -4.99 5.83 -10.34
N GLN A 164 -4.58 5.80 -11.62
CA GLN A 164 -5.33 6.36 -12.73
C GLN A 164 -6.68 5.66 -13.00
N LYS A 165 -6.70 4.32 -12.92
CA LYS A 165 -7.91 3.53 -13.21
C LYS A 165 -8.91 3.52 -12.07
N LEU A 166 -8.44 3.47 -10.82
CA LEU A 166 -9.29 3.32 -9.64
C LEU A 166 -9.48 4.64 -8.88
N GLY A 167 -8.76 5.69 -9.20
CA GLY A 167 -8.83 6.99 -8.52
C GLY A 167 -8.37 6.97 -7.06
N ILE A 168 -7.64 5.94 -6.63
CA ILE A 168 -7.20 5.78 -5.24
C ILE A 168 -6.02 6.68 -4.91
N THR A 169 -5.95 7.15 -3.67
CA THR A 169 -4.80 7.89 -3.16
C THR A 169 -3.66 6.92 -2.84
N ILE A 170 -2.44 7.19 -3.31
CA ILE A 170 -1.26 6.38 -2.98
C ILE A 170 -0.30 7.21 -2.14
N VAL A 171 0.09 6.71 -0.98
CA VAL A 171 1.14 7.28 -0.13
C VAL A 171 2.36 6.37 -0.22
N LEU A 172 3.43 6.87 -0.84
CA LEU A 172 4.63 6.10 -1.14
C LEU A 172 5.80 6.56 -0.28
N ILE A 173 6.31 5.68 0.56
CA ILE A 173 7.59 5.87 1.27
C ILE A 173 8.72 5.28 0.44
N THR A 174 9.77 6.07 0.25
CA THR A 174 11.02 5.61 -0.36
C THR A 174 12.20 6.45 0.14
N HIS A 175 13.41 5.95 -0.05
CA HIS A 175 14.65 6.71 0.07
C HIS A 175 15.27 7.03 -1.30
N GLU A 176 14.61 6.62 -2.40
CA GLU A 176 15.07 6.78 -3.78
C GLU A 176 14.38 7.98 -4.44
N MET A 177 15.13 9.04 -4.71
CA MET A 177 14.63 10.25 -5.38
C MET A 177 14.11 9.94 -6.79
N GLN A 178 14.71 8.94 -7.48
CA GLN A 178 14.27 8.54 -8.82
C GLN A 178 12.82 8.03 -8.80
N VAL A 179 12.45 7.22 -7.82
CA VAL A 179 11.07 6.72 -7.65
C VAL A 179 10.08 7.88 -7.47
N ILE A 180 10.44 8.89 -6.65
CA ILE A 180 9.60 10.08 -6.46
C ILE A 180 9.34 10.78 -7.80
N ARG A 181 10.40 11.07 -8.56
CA ARG A 181 10.31 11.77 -9.86
C ARG A 181 9.51 11.00 -10.91
N GLU A 182 9.50 9.67 -10.83
CA GLU A 182 8.86 8.82 -11.83
C GLU A 182 7.34 8.78 -11.68
N ILE A 183 6.82 8.74 -10.45
CA ILE A 183 5.38 8.49 -10.26
C ILE A 183 4.65 9.46 -9.33
N CYS A 184 5.33 10.25 -8.48
CA CYS A 184 4.67 11.10 -7.50
C CYS A 184 4.20 12.42 -8.11
N ASP A 185 3.03 12.91 -7.66
CA ASP A 185 2.54 14.26 -7.97
C ASP A 185 3.13 15.30 -7.00
N GLN A 186 3.28 14.90 -5.73
CA GLN A 186 3.78 15.74 -4.64
C GLN A 186 4.71 14.94 -3.74
N VAL A 187 5.58 15.63 -3.06
CA VAL A 187 6.56 15.02 -2.14
C VAL A 187 6.77 15.87 -0.88
N VAL A 188 7.02 15.17 0.23
CA VAL A 188 7.60 15.77 1.44
C VAL A 188 8.90 15.09 1.79
N VAL A 189 9.83 15.88 2.31
CA VAL A 189 11.09 15.39 2.88
C VAL A 189 10.97 15.39 4.40
N ILE A 190 11.23 14.22 5.01
CA ILE A 190 11.24 14.07 6.47
C ILE A 190 12.68 13.85 6.93
N ASP A 191 13.10 14.61 7.91
CA ASP A 191 14.34 14.42 8.65
C ASP A 191 14.09 14.54 10.15
N GLN A 192 14.62 13.62 10.95
CA GLN A 192 14.48 13.57 12.41
C GLN A 192 13.05 13.73 12.93
N GLY A 193 12.06 13.20 12.21
CA GLY A 193 10.64 13.28 12.58
C GLY A 193 9.93 14.58 12.18
N GLU A 194 10.63 15.52 11.53
CA GLU A 194 10.08 16.80 11.08
C GLU A 194 10.00 16.85 9.55
N ILE A 195 8.99 17.56 9.04
CA ILE A 195 8.90 17.89 7.62
C ILE A 195 9.82 19.10 7.37
N VAL A 196 10.87 18.89 6.59
CA VAL A 196 11.86 19.93 6.27
C VAL A 196 11.60 20.60 4.93
N GLU A 197 10.95 19.90 4.01
CA GLU A 197 10.62 20.42 2.67
C GLU A 197 9.36 19.76 2.14
N SER A 198 8.60 20.46 1.31
CA SER A 198 7.43 19.94 0.59
C SER A 198 7.25 20.65 -0.75
N GLY A 199 6.78 19.94 -1.77
CA GLY A 199 6.57 20.51 -3.10
C GLY A 199 5.86 19.58 -4.07
N GLN A 200 5.61 20.11 -5.27
CA GLN A 200 5.20 19.32 -6.43
C GLN A 200 6.42 18.72 -7.11
N VAL A 201 6.26 17.57 -7.75
CA VAL A 201 7.33 16.86 -8.47
C VAL A 201 7.33 17.22 -9.95
#